data_03bba738e269f11b46aff271e802889b
#
_entry.id   03bba738e269f11b46aff271e802889b
#
_cell.length_a   1.000
_cell.length_b   1.000
_cell.length_c   1.000
_cell.angle_alpha   90.00
_cell.angle_beta   90.00
_cell.angle_gamma   90.00
#
_symmetry.space_group_name_H-M   'P 1'
#
loop_
_entity.id
_entity.type
_entity.pdbx_description
1 polymer ?
#
loop_
_entity_poly.entity_id
_entity_poly.type
_entity_poly.pdbx_seq_one_letter_code
_entity_poly.pdbx_strand_id
1 'polypeptide(L)'
;VKPAILLHICCAPDATHCIELLSKQFEVSGYFFNPNVYPPGEYLARLEEAQHVADELGSALYRGQYEPGVWREETKGMEAEPEGGKRCLLCYRMRLENTAKFAKHRGFQRFTTTLTVSPHKNSHIIVSIGKELAIKYGIEFL
;
A
#
# COMPACT_ATOMS: atom_id res chain seq x y z
N VAL A 1 -24.74 0.62 7.51
CA VAL A 1 -23.40 0.05 7.74
C VAL A 1 -22.57 0.22 6.48
N LYS A 2 -21.39 0.84 6.61
CA LYS A 2 -20.50 1.04 5.48
C LYS A 2 -19.70 -0.23 5.18
N PRO A 3 -19.52 -0.57 3.90
CA PRO A 3 -18.66 -1.70 3.55
C PRO A 3 -17.20 -1.43 3.89
N ALA A 4 -16.45 -2.47 4.18
CA ALA A 4 -15.05 -2.37 4.54
C ALA A 4 -14.15 -2.26 3.31
N ILE A 5 -13.04 -1.53 3.44
CA ILE A 5 -12.00 -1.44 2.42
C ILE A 5 -10.62 -1.48 3.10
N LEU A 6 -9.67 -2.16 2.48
CA LEU A 6 -8.29 -2.18 2.95
C LEU A 6 -7.47 -1.20 2.11
N LEU A 7 -6.84 -0.24 2.77
CA LEU A 7 -6.03 0.80 2.13
C LEU A 7 -4.54 0.57 2.40
N HIS A 8 -3.79 0.26 1.35
CA HIS A 8 -2.33 0.20 1.45
C HIS A 8 -1.79 1.61 1.68
N ILE A 9 -0.98 1.79 2.71
CA ILE A 9 -0.45 3.09 3.12
C ILE A 9 1.07 3.11 2.95
N CYS A 10 1.58 4.07 2.17
CA CYS A 10 3.02 4.26 2.03
C CYS A 10 3.58 5.37 2.94
N CYS A 11 2.80 6.41 3.22
CA CYS A 11 3.23 7.51 4.09
C CYS A 11 2.03 8.22 4.70
N ALA A 12 2.28 8.92 5.83
CA ALA A 12 1.22 9.56 6.61
C ALA A 12 0.46 10.68 5.86
N PRO A 13 1.12 11.60 5.14
CA PRO A 13 0.37 12.66 4.47
C PRO A 13 -0.65 12.16 3.47
N ASP A 14 -0.26 11.17 2.65
CA ASP A 14 -1.17 10.59 1.67
C ASP A 14 -2.28 9.78 2.35
N ALA A 15 -1.97 9.14 3.49
CA ALA A 15 -2.95 8.37 4.26
C ALA A 15 -4.08 9.26 4.78
N THR A 16 -3.74 10.44 5.30
CA THR A 16 -4.75 11.37 5.84
C THR A 16 -5.81 11.67 4.79
N HIS A 17 -5.37 12.10 3.60
CA HIS A 17 -6.28 12.44 2.52
C HIS A 17 -7.15 11.26 2.09
N CYS A 18 -6.53 10.10 1.90
CA CYS A 18 -7.24 8.91 1.44
C CYS A 18 -8.25 8.40 2.47
N ILE A 19 -7.87 8.37 3.75
CA ILE A 19 -8.76 7.90 4.80
C ILE A 19 -9.96 8.83 4.92
N GLU A 20 -9.75 10.14 4.91
CA GLU A 20 -10.84 11.11 4.99
C GLU A 20 -11.80 10.96 3.81
N LEU A 21 -11.27 10.82 2.61
CA LEU A 21 -12.09 10.68 1.40
C LEU A 21 -12.87 9.36 1.39
N LEU A 22 -12.19 8.25 1.66
CA LEU A 22 -12.81 6.93 1.62
C LEU A 22 -13.80 6.71 2.76
N SER A 23 -13.57 7.32 3.92
CA SER A 23 -14.44 7.16 5.09
C SER A 23 -15.86 7.68 4.86
N LYS A 24 -16.08 8.47 3.83
CA LYS A 24 -17.45 8.91 3.47
C LYS A 24 -18.31 7.75 3.03
N GLN A 25 -17.73 6.71 2.43
CA GLN A 25 -18.46 5.57 1.89
C GLN A 25 -18.05 4.22 2.44
N PHE A 26 -16.87 4.14 3.08
CA PHE A 26 -16.30 2.88 3.53
C PHE A 26 -15.85 2.95 4.97
N GLU A 27 -15.81 1.77 5.61
CA GLU A 27 -15.07 1.59 6.85
C GLU A 27 -13.64 1.26 6.45
N VAL A 28 -12.71 2.18 6.68
CA VAL A 28 -11.33 2.08 6.20
C VAL A 28 -10.44 1.41 7.24
N SER A 29 -9.71 0.39 6.81
CA SER A 29 -8.59 -0.17 7.56
C SER A 29 -7.32 0.02 6.74
N GLY A 30 -6.26 0.46 7.38
CA GLY A 30 -4.97 0.65 6.73
C GLY A 30 -4.11 -0.60 6.75
N TYR A 31 -3.23 -0.72 5.79
CA TYR A 31 -2.25 -1.80 5.73
C TYR A 31 -0.89 -1.20 5.38
N PHE A 32 0.06 -1.36 6.29
CA PHE A 32 1.41 -0.82 6.12
C PHE A 32 2.36 -1.94 5.74
N PHE A 33 2.67 -2.03 4.45
CA PHE A 33 3.63 -2.99 3.91
C PHE A 33 4.54 -2.28 2.92
N ASN A 34 5.76 -1.95 3.37
CA ASN A 34 6.69 -1.13 2.61
C ASN A 34 8.11 -1.67 2.79
N PRO A 35 8.44 -2.81 2.15
CA PRO A 35 9.75 -3.43 2.30
C PRO A 35 10.89 -2.62 1.68
N ASN A 36 10.55 -1.64 0.86
CA ASN A 36 11.49 -0.76 0.19
C ASN A 36 12.06 0.34 1.09
N VAL A 37 11.46 0.58 2.24
CA VAL A 37 11.91 1.63 3.16
C VAL A 37 13.10 1.13 3.98
N TYR A 38 14.20 1.85 3.93
CA TYR A 38 15.46 1.50 4.61
C TYR A 38 16.20 2.79 4.96
N PRO A 39 16.91 2.86 6.08
CA PRO A 39 17.18 1.80 7.08
C PRO A 39 15.98 1.53 8.00
N PRO A 40 16.09 0.51 8.88
CA PRO A 40 14.96 0.16 9.79
C PRO A 40 14.46 1.30 10.65
N GLY A 41 15.32 2.23 11.04
CA GLY A 41 14.91 3.42 11.81
C GLY A 41 13.97 4.31 11.03
N GLU A 42 14.21 4.48 9.74
CA GLU A 42 13.31 5.24 8.85
C GLU A 42 11.98 4.53 8.69
N TYR A 43 12.01 3.20 8.55
CA TYR A 43 10.79 2.39 8.47
C TYR A 43 9.93 2.57 9.72
N LEU A 44 10.54 2.48 10.91
CA LEU A 44 9.83 2.65 12.17
C LEU A 44 9.22 4.04 12.31
N ALA A 45 9.96 5.07 11.91
CA ALA A 45 9.46 6.45 11.96
C ALA A 45 8.22 6.63 11.08
N ARG A 46 8.25 6.10 9.88
CA ARG A 46 7.09 6.18 8.95
C ARG A 46 5.90 5.37 9.44
N LEU A 47 6.17 4.21 10.04
CA LEU A 47 5.12 3.37 10.62
C LEU A 47 4.45 4.09 11.79
N GLU A 48 5.22 4.72 12.67
CA GLU A 48 4.67 5.47 13.80
C GLU A 48 3.80 6.63 13.33
N GLU A 49 4.24 7.37 12.31
CA GLU A 49 3.45 8.45 11.74
C GLU A 49 2.13 7.94 11.14
N ALA A 50 2.18 6.83 10.42
CA ALA A 50 0.98 6.22 9.85
C ALA A 50 0.02 5.74 10.94
N GLN A 51 0.55 5.14 12.00
CA GLN A 51 -0.26 4.70 13.13
C GLN A 51 -0.95 5.89 13.82
N HIS A 52 -0.21 6.99 13.99
CA HIS A 52 -0.76 8.20 14.59
C HIS A 52 -1.94 8.76 13.78
N VAL A 53 -1.79 8.82 12.46
CA VAL A 53 -2.86 9.27 11.55
C VAL A 53 -4.06 8.33 11.64
N ALA A 54 -3.83 7.03 11.62
CA ALA A 54 -4.91 6.05 11.72
C ALA A 54 -5.68 6.20 13.03
N ASP A 55 -4.96 6.36 14.14
CA ASP A 55 -5.56 6.54 15.45
C ASP A 55 -6.40 7.81 15.50
N GLU A 56 -5.90 8.92 14.99
CA GLU A 56 -6.62 10.19 14.96
C GLU A 56 -7.90 10.12 14.13
N LEU A 57 -7.87 9.36 13.03
CA LEU A 57 -9.00 9.26 12.12
C LEU A 57 -9.92 8.06 12.42
N GLY A 58 -9.60 7.32 13.49
CA GLY A 58 -10.43 6.20 13.93
C GLY A 58 -10.36 4.97 13.02
N SER A 59 -9.27 4.79 12.29
CA SER A 59 -9.06 3.63 11.42
C SER A 59 -8.13 2.62 12.06
N ALA A 60 -8.40 1.34 11.86
CA ALA A 60 -7.44 0.29 12.23
C ALA A 60 -6.23 0.35 11.30
N LEU A 61 -5.06 -0.03 11.79
CA LEU A 61 -3.87 -0.17 10.98
C LEU A 61 -3.26 -1.55 11.21
N TYR A 62 -3.21 -2.33 10.14
CA TYR A 62 -2.53 -3.64 10.14
C TYR A 62 -1.12 -3.47 9.60
N ARG A 63 -0.20 -4.29 10.09
CA ARG A 63 1.21 -4.23 9.69
C ARG A 63 1.58 -5.50 8.94
N GLY A 64 2.16 -5.32 7.75
CA GLY A 64 2.79 -6.42 7.04
C GLY A 64 4.18 -6.69 7.62
N GLN A 65 4.77 -7.80 7.24
CA GLN A 65 6.14 -8.12 7.67
C GLN A 65 7.12 -7.16 7.03
N TYR A 66 8.13 -6.74 7.80
CA TYR A 66 9.19 -5.90 7.28
C TYR A 66 10.43 -6.75 7.05
N GLU A 67 10.68 -7.08 5.80
CA GLU A 67 11.81 -7.89 5.37
C GLU A 67 12.54 -7.19 4.23
N PRO A 68 13.31 -6.12 4.51
CA PRO A 68 13.97 -5.34 3.46
C PRO A 68 14.96 -6.16 2.64
N GLY A 69 15.51 -7.23 3.23
CA GLY A 69 16.39 -8.15 2.50
C GLY A 69 15.69 -8.85 1.36
N VAL A 70 14.43 -9.22 1.53
CA VAL A 70 13.63 -9.83 0.46
C VAL A 70 13.44 -8.84 -0.68
N TRP A 71 13.11 -7.60 -0.37
CA TRP A 71 12.93 -6.56 -1.40
C TRP A 71 14.23 -6.31 -2.15
N ARG A 72 15.36 -6.23 -1.43
CA ARG A 72 16.68 -6.03 -2.06
C ARG A 72 17.05 -7.18 -2.97
N GLU A 73 16.76 -8.41 -2.55
CA GLU A 73 17.04 -9.59 -3.37
C GLU A 73 16.21 -9.57 -4.67
N GLU A 74 14.92 -9.23 -4.57
CA GLU A 74 14.02 -9.15 -5.72
C GLU A 74 14.39 -8.02 -6.69
N THR A 75 14.98 -6.94 -6.19
CA THR A 75 15.38 -5.78 -7.00
C THR A 75 16.87 -5.77 -7.34
N LYS A 76 17.57 -6.84 -7.03
CA LYS A 76 19.01 -6.96 -7.27
C LYS A 76 19.32 -6.75 -8.75
N GLY A 77 20.33 -5.92 -9.03
CA GLY A 77 20.71 -5.57 -10.38
C GLY A 77 19.92 -4.42 -10.99
N MET A 78 18.93 -3.89 -10.28
CA MET A 78 18.08 -2.80 -10.76
C MET A 78 18.39 -1.45 -10.11
N GLU A 79 19.50 -1.34 -9.38
CA GLU A 79 19.85 -0.13 -8.63
C GLU A 79 20.03 1.10 -9.51
N ALA A 80 20.44 0.89 -10.77
CA ALA A 80 20.66 1.97 -11.74
C ALA A 80 19.40 2.33 -12.54
N GLU A 81 18.29 1.62 -12.32
CA GLU A 81 17.05 1.92 -13.05
C GLU A 81 16.52 3.30 -12.64
N PRO A 82 16.04 4.09 -13.60
CA PRO A 82 15.48 5.41 -13.28
C PRO A 82 14.16 5.28 -12.51
N GLU A 83 13.75 6.36 -11.87
CA GLU A 83 12.44 6.42 -11.25
C GLU A 83 11.36 6.15 -12.30
N GLY A 84 10.40 5.29 -11.97
CA GLY A 84 9.39 4.85 -12.91
C GLY A 84 9.80 3.67 -13.79
N GLY A 85 11.04 3.19 -13.66
CA GLY A 85 11.55 2.05 -14.40
C GLY A 85 11.17 0.70 -13.79
N LYS A 86 11.92 -0.33 -14.18
CA LYS A 86 11.62 -1.72 -13.78
C LYS A 86 11.58 -1.94 -12.28
N ARG A 87 12.50 -1.31 -11.54
CA ARG A 87 12.54 -1.45 -10.08
C ARG A 87 11.28 -0.90 -9.43
N CYS A 88 10.81 0.25 -9.88
CA CYS A 88 9.58 0.85 -9.36
C CYS A 88 8.36 -0.03 -9.67
N LEU A 89 8.29 -0.57 -10.89
CA LEU A 89 7.19 -1.45 -11.28
C LEU A 89 7.15 -2.70 -10.41
N LEU A 90 8.30 -3.32 -10.17
CA LEU A 90 8.40 -4.50 -9.31
C LEU A 90 8.01 -4.16 -7.88
N CYS A 91 8.45 -3.02 -7.38
CA CYS A 91 8.12 -2.55 -6.03
C CYS A 91 6.61 -2.32 -5.86
N TYR A 92 5.96 -1.68 -6.85
CA TYR A 92 4.51 -1.48 -6.80
C TYR A 92 3.79 -2.82 -6.77
N ARG A 93 4.20 -3.76 -7.63
CA ARG A 93 3.57 -5.08 -7.69
C ARG A 93 3.74 -5.84 -6.39
N MET A 94 4.91 -5.85 -5.80
CA MET A 94 5.16 -6.51 -4.52
C MET A 94 4.24 -5.96 -3.43
N ARG A 95 4.14 -4.65 -3.34
CA ARG A 95 3.36 -3.99 -2.29
C ARG A 95 1.86 -4.21 -2.50
N LEU A 96 1.38 -4.05 -3.73
CA LEU A 96 -0.04 -4.23 -4.03
C LEU A 96 -0.46 -5.70 -3.98
N GLU A 97 0.38 -6.61 -4.42
CA GLU A 97 0.06 -8.03 -4.36
C GLU A 97 -0.03 -8.52 -2.92
N ASN A 98 0.89 -8.10 -2.07
CA ASN A 98 0.83 -8.44 -0.65
C ASN A 98 -0.44 -7.88 0.00
N THR A 99 -0.82 -6.66 -0.38
CA THR A 99 -2.04 -6.03 0.12
C THR A 99 -3.28 -6.81 -0.33
N ALA A 100 -3.35 -7.20 -1.60
CA ALA A 100 -4.47 -7.97 -2.13
C ALA A 100 -4.59 -9.33 -1.45
N LYS A 101 -3.47 -10.01 -1.22
CA LYS A 101 -3.43 -11.27 -0.49
C LYS A 101 -3.96 -11.12 0.93
N PHE A 102 -3.48 -10.09 1.62
CA PHE A 102 -3.93 -9.81 2.99
C PHE A 102 -5.43 -9.51 3.01
N ALA A 103 -5.91 -8.69 2.08
CA ALA A 103 -7.33 -8.36 1.97
C ALA A 103 -8.16 -9.63 1.79
N LYS A 104 -7.78 -10.48 0.85
CA LYS A 104 -8.49 -11.73 0.59
C LYS A 104 -8.50 -12.65 1.81
N HIS A 105 -7.34 -12.80 2.45
CA HIS A 105 -7.20 -13.67 3.62
C HIS A 105 -8.03 -13.18 4.81
N ARG A 106 -8.16 -11.86 4.98
CA ARG A 106 -8.87 -11.25 6.11
C ARG A 106 -10.34 -10.94 5.80
N GLY A 107 -10.81 -11.35 4.64
CA GLY A 107 -12.23 -11.19 4.30
C GLY A 107 -12.64 -9.83 3.75
N PHE A 108 -11.70 -8.98 3.39
CA PHE A 108 -12.01 -7.73 2.71
C PHE A 108 -12.42 -8.03 1.27
N GLN A 109 -13.46 -7.38 0.80
CA GLN A 109 -13.95 -7.55 -0.57
C GLN A 109 -13.33 -6.54 -1.53
N ARG A 110 -12.61 -5.54 -1.04
CA ARG A 110 -11.96 -4.52 -1.84
C ARG A 110 -10.72 -3.96 -1.18
N PHE A 111 -9.81 -3.49 -2.02
CA PHE A 111 -8.59 -2.84 -1.56
C PHE A 111 -8.24 -1.66 -2.47
N THR A 112 -7.39 -0.79 -1.98
CA THR A 112 -6.83 0.32 -2.76
C THR A 112 -5.47 0.72 -2.17
N THR A 113 -4.90 1.81 -2.66
CA THR A 113 -3.58 2.25 -2.24
C THR A 113 -3.45 3.76 -2.26
N THR A 114 -2.60 4.29 -1.39
CA THR A 114 -2.21 5.70 -1.41
C THR A 114 -1.20 6.02 -2.52
N LEU A 115 -0.63 5.01 -3.16
CA LEU A 115 0.41 5.22 -4.19
C LEU A 115 -0.09 6.06 -5.37
N THR A 116 -1.37 6.02 -5.68
CA THR A 116 -1.96 6.79 -6.78
C THR A 116 -2.03 8.29 -6.51
N VAL A 117 -1.86 8.72 -5.25
CA VAL A 117 -1.94 10.13 -4.85
C VAL A 117 -0.64 10.88 -5.18
N SER A 118 0.49 10.18 -5.21
CA SER A 118 1.78 10.82 -5.45
C SER A 118 1.91 11.34 -6.89
N PRO A 119 2.24 12.62 -7.10
CA PRO A 119 2.42 13.18 -8.44
C PRO A 119 3.64 12.62 -9.17
N HIS A 120 4.56 11.99 -8.44
CA HIS A 120 5.79 11.42 -9.00
C HIS A 120 5.63 9.96 -9.43
N LYS A 121 4.48 9.35 -9.18
CA LYS A 121 4.22 7.95 -9.54
C LYS A 121 3.20 7.89 -10.67
N ASN A 122 3.39 6.90 -11.55
CA ASN A 122 2.48 6.71 -12.68
C ASN A 122 1.20 6.00 -12.21
N SER A 123 0.14 6.77 -11.98
CA SER A 123 -1.12 6.23 -11.48
C SER A 123 -1.78 5.24 -12.44
N HIS A 124 -1.60 5.38 -13.75
CA HIS A 124 -2.15 4.44 -14.72
C HIS A 124 -1.56 3.04 -14.55
N ILE A 125 -0.25 2.96 -14.33
CA ILE A 125 0.43 1.69 -14.12
C ILE A 125 -0.03 1.07 -12.81
N ILE A 126 -0.12 1.86 -11.75
CA ILE A 126 -0.55 1.40 -10.43
C ILE A 126 -1.98 0.86 -10.50
N VAL A 127 -2.87 1.57 -11.15
CA VAL A 127 -4.27 1.14 -11.32
C VAL A 127 -4.34 -0.14 -12.15
N SER A 128 -3.54 -0.24 -13.21
CA SER A 128 -3.48 -1.45 -14.04
C SER A 128 -3.05 -2.67 -13.22
N ILE A 129 -2.02 -2.53 -12.39
CA ILE A 129 -1.56 -3.59 -11.51
C ILE A 129 -2.67 -3.95 -10.50
N GLY A 130 -3.31 -2.95 -9.91
CA GLY A 130 -4.40 -3.16 -8.95
C GLY A 130 -5.55 -3.94 -9.55
N LYS A 131 -5.97 -3.60 -10.75
CA LYS A 131 -7.05 -4.29 -11.46
C LYS A 131 -6.68 -5.73 -11.80
N GLU A 132 -5.46 -5.96 -12.24
CA GLU A 132 -4.95 -7.30 -12.53
C GLU A 132 -4.99 -8.18 -11.27
N LEU A 133 -4.54 -7.63 -10.15
CA LEU A 133 -4.53 -8.34 -8.87
C LEU A 133 -5.94 -8.57 -8.34
N ALA A 134 -6.86 -7.64 -8.57
CA ALA A 134 -8.26 -7.80 -8.20
C ALA A 134 -8.86 -9.03 -8.88
N ILE A 135 -8.59 -9.20 -10.16
CA ILE A 135 -9.03 -10.39 -10.90
C ILE A 135 -8.38 -11.64 -10.33
N LYS A 136 -7.07 -11.60 -10.10
CA LYS A 136 -6.31 -12.75 -9.60
C LYS A 136 -6.82 -13.25 -8.25
N TYR A 137 -7.18 -12.36 -7.35
CA TYR A 137 -7.60 -12.70 -5.99
C TYR A 137 -9.12 -12.67 -5.79
N GLY A 138 -9.88 -12.34 -6.81
CA GLY A 138 -11.34 -12.33 -6.74
C GLY A 138 -11.92 -11.27 -5.80
N ILE A 139 -11.29 -10.10 -5.76
CA ILE A 139 -11.75 -8.94 -5.00
C ILE A 139 -11.74 -7.71 -5.89
N GLU A 140 -12.20 -6.57 -5.39
CA GLU A 140 -12.22 -5.33 -6.16
C GLU A 140 -11.02 -4.44 -5.84
N PHE A 141 -10.55 -3.71 -6.85
CA PHE A 141 -9.60 -2.62 -6.68
C PHE A 141 -10.31 -1.30 -6.98
N LEU A 142 -10.18 -0.35 -6.06
CA LEU A 142 -10.87 0.91 -6.19
C LEU A 142 -10.00 2.02 -6.79
#